data_ce37906269ec90245f398418d6648ef4
#
_entry.id   ce37906269ec90245f398418d6648ef4
#
_cell.length_a   1.000
_cell.length_b   1.000
_cell.length_c   1.000
_cell.angle_alpha   90.00
_cell.angle_beta   90.00
_cell.angle_gamma   90.00
#
_symmetry.space_group_name_H-M   'P 1'
#
loop_
_entity.id
_entity.type
_entity.pdbx_description
1 polymer ?
#
loop_
_entity_poly.entity_id
_entity_poly.type
_entity_poly.pdbx_seq_one_letter_code
_entity_poly.pdbx_strand_id
1 'polypeptide(L)'
;LSIRRQRQMCIRDRTMTVTEYEVIQVQDKYQVITNPFWSNWFFSVGGGAQVLYGNNDHIGKFRDRVAPTFNVSVGKWVTPGFGLRMQYSGLQAKGFTTNETANYVVGGPRADGSYKQRWDYMNLHGDLMINLNALFGGYNPNRVYEIIPYIGAGWAHSYSRPHTNAATFNAGIINRFRLSNAVDLNLELSATGLEGKFDGEHGGRPNYDGILGATLGVTYYFPTRGFQRPTPQIISEIELNQMRDQMNAMAAANMQLQQQLANAQQPVEVEDTEEVVITDPNIAPRTVFFKIGSDRLSPQEEMNLSYLANRIKEFPGTTYTINGYADSATGTPAFNEKLSLKRAQVVKDLLVKKYGIPADNLKVAAGGGVDKFGQPILNRVVLVESEK
;
A
#
# COMPACT_ATOMS: atom_id res chain seq x y z
N LEU A 1 -4.11 28.71 -13.28
CA LEU A 1 -4.02 29.57 -14.49
C LEU A 1 -3.04 28.93 -15.46
N SER A 2 -3.58 28.25 -16.47
CA SER A 2 -2.84 27.56 -17.52
C SER A 2 -2.60 28.53 -18.68
N ILE A 3 -1.35 28.81 -18.99
CA ILE A 3 -0.96 29.62 -20.13
C ILE A 3 -0.85 28.68 -21.35
N ARG A 4 -1.81 28.80 -22.27
CA ARG A 4 -1.72 28.25 -23.63
C ARG A 4 -0.60 28.96 -24.39
N ARG A 5 0.43 28.22 -24.83
CA ARG A 5 1.28 28.63 -25.94
C ARG A 5 0.88 27.86 -27.19
N GLN A 6 0.17 28.55 -28.09
CA GLN A 6 0.04 28.13 -29.49
C GLN A 6 1.36 28.47 -30.20
N ARG A 7 2.03 27.46 -30.74
CA ARG A 7 3.03 27.65 -31.80
C ARG A 7 2.37 27.32 -33.13
N GLN A 8 2.06 28.32 -33.89
CA GLN A 8 1.79 28.18 -35.32
C GLN A 8 3.11 27.99 -36.08
N MET A 9 3.26 26.83 -36.72
CA MET A 9 4.31 26.59 -37.70
C MET A 9 3.62 26.49 -39.06
N CYS A 10 3.76 27.55 -39.86
CA CYS A 10 3.31 27.55 -41.27
C CYS A 10 4.26 26.70 -42.10
N ILE A 11 3.81 25.56 -42.57
CA ILE A 11 4.38 24.87 -43.71
C ILE A 11 3.28 24.77 -44.76
N ARG A 12 3.57 25.30 -45.95
CA ARG A 12 2.70 25.29 -47.10
C ARG A 12 2.39 23.87 -47.52
N ASP A 13 1.11 23.62 -47.72
CA ASP A 13 0.46 22.41 -48.18
C ASP A 13 0.22 21.27 -47.16
N ARG A 14 -1.08 21.14 -46.83
CA ARG A 14 -1.80 20.20 -46.00
C ARG A 14 -1.75 20.47 -44.49
N THR A 15 -2.72 21.24 -44.05
CA THR A 15 -3.09 21.36 -42.64
C THR A 15 -3.65 20.02 -42.12
N MET A 16 -2.78 19.22 -41.48
CA MET A 16 -3.24 18.28 -40.50
C MET A 16 -3.27 19.03 -39.17
N THR A 17 -4.45 19.35 -38.69
CA THR A 17 -4.65 19.76 -37.29
C THR A 17 -4.56 18.51 -36.43
N VAL A 18 -3.36 18.18 -35.97
CA VAL A 18 -3.19 17.21 -34.88
C VAL A 18 -3.59 17.93 -33.61
N THR A 19 -4.81 17.70 -33.15
CA THR A 19 -5.22 18.08 -31.82
C THR A 19 -4.58 17.08 -30.85
N GLU A 20 -3.40 17.42 -30.36
CA GLU A 20 -2.72 16.66 -29.32
C GLU A 20 -3.49 16.86 -28.02
N TYR A 21 -4.37 15.93 -27.68
CA TYR A 21 -5.00 15.91 -26.39
C TYR A 21 -4.01 15.30 -25.40
N GLU A 22 -3.33 16.17 -24.64
CA GLU A 22 -2.53 15.77 -23.51
C GLU A 22 -3.48 15.23 -22.42
N VAL A 23 -3.62 13.92 -22.33
CA VAL A 23 -4.35 13.30 -21.23
C VAL A 23 -3.47 13.42 -19.99
N ILE A 24 -3.68 14.50 -19.23
CA ILE A 24 -3.06 14.67 -17.92
C ILE A 24 -3.68 13.59 -17.01
N GLN A 25 -3.03 12.45 -16.90
CA GLN A 25 -3.33 11.51 -15.84
C GLN A 25 -2.93 12.20 -14.53
N VAL A 26 -3.92 12.59 -13.73
CA VAL A 26 -3.69 13.08 -12.37
C VAL A 26 -3.02 11.92 -11.63
N GLN A 27 -1.72 12.04 -11.42
CA GLN A 27 -0.94 11.06 -10.70
C GLN A 27 -1.50 10.97 -9.28
N ASP A 28 -2.00 9.80 -8.89
CA ASP A 28 -2.51 9.60 -7.54
C ASP A 28 -1.36 9.80 -6.54
N LYS A 29 -1.51 10.79 -5.66
CA LYS A 29 -0.50 11.17 -4.66
C LYS A 29 -0.19 10.05 -3.65
N TYR A 30 -1.03 9.04 -3.59
CA TYR A 30 -0.88 7.88 -2.71
C TYR A 30 -0.25 6.67 -3.40
N GLN A 31 -0.19 6.67 -4.73
CA GLN A 31 0.32 5.54 -5.48
C GLN A 31 1.85 5.48 -5.42
N VAL A 32 2.36 4.34 -4.94
CA VAL A 32 3.80 4.01 -4.93
C VAL A 32 3.99 2.58 -5.43
N ILE A 33 5.15 2.31 -6.02
CA ILE A 33 5.56 0.97 -6.42
C ILE A 33 6.05 0.22 -5.17
N THR A 34 5.76 -1.08 -5.08
CA THR A 34 6.27 -1.93 -4.00
C THR A 34 7.79 -2.01 -4.09
N ASN A 35 8.45 -1.70 -2.98
CA ASN A 35 9.91 -1.71 -2.91
C ASN A 35 10.45 -3.11 -2.56
N PRO A 36 11.70 -3.43 -2.98
CA PRO A 36 12.40 -4.63 -2.55
C PRO A 36 12.46 -4.76 -1.02
N PHE A 37 12.60 -6.01 -0.52
CA PHE A 37 12.62 -6.27 0.91
C PHE A 37 13.68 -5.45 1.67
N TRP A 38 14.88 -5.26 1.10
CA TRP A 38 15.98 -4.56 1.74
C TRP A 38 15.89 -3.02 1.68
N SER A 39 14.89 -2.46 1.02
CA SER A 39 14.67 -1.01 0.96
C SER A 39 14.00 -0.48 2.23
N ASN A 40 14.30 0.79 2.53
CA ASN A 40 13.66 1.56 3.61
C ASN A 40 13.91 1.05 5.04
N TRP A 41 14.98 0.29 5.23
CA TRP A 41 15.47 -0.06 6.56
C TRP A 41 16.17 1.14 7.21
N PHE A 42 16.01 1.26 8.52
CA PHE A 42 16.67 2.30 9.29
C PHE A 42 17.18 1.76 10.63
N PHE A 43 18.17 2.45 11.16
CA PHE A 43 18.69 2.29 12.50
C PHE A 43 18.62 3.64 13.21
N SER A 44 18.19 3.65 14.48
CA SER A 44 18.07 4.90 15.24
C SER A 44 18.68 4.76 16.64
N VAL A 45 19.27 5.83 17.10
CA VAL A 45 19.78 5.94 18.48
C VAL A 45 19.36 7.29 19.05
N GLY A 46 18.94 7.29 20.30
CA GLY A 46 18.51 8.51 20.99
C GLY A 46 18.77 8.46 22.48
N GLY A 47 18.79 9.60 23.09
CA GLY A 47 18.94 9.77 24.54
C GLY A 47 18.10 10.92 25.06
N GLY A 48 17.76 10.87 26.33
CA GLY A 48 16.90 11.88 26.92
C GLY A 48 16.60 11.65 28.40
N ALA A 49 15.40 12.05 28.78
CA ALA A 49 14.93 11.93 30.14
C ALA A 49 13.54 11.30 30.20
N GLN A 50 13.26 10.63 31.30
CA GLN A 50 11.97 10.01 31.57
C GLN A 50 11.55 10.20 33.01
N VAL A 51 10.27 10.01 33.28
CA VAL A 51 9.66 10.11 34.61
C VAL A 51 8.71 8.94 34.81
N LEU A 52 8.85 8.27 35.97
CA LEU A 52 7.94 7.23 36.41
C LEU A 52 6.71 7.85 37.09
N TYR A 53 5.58 7.23 36.89
CA TYR A 53 4.30 7.50 37.55
C TYR A 53 3.75 6.19 38.12
N GLY A 54 4.11 5.90 39.34
CA GLY A 54 3.59 4.81 40.16
C GLY A 54 2.69 5.34 41.29
N ASN A 55 2.25 4.43 42.16
CA ASN A 55 1.26 4.70 43.20
C ASN A 55 1.66 5.79 44.20
N ASN A 56 2.93 5.81 44.61
CA ASN A 56 3.46 6.72 45.65
C ASN A 56 4.30 7.88 45.10
N ASP A 57 4.44 7.97 43.79
CA ASP A 57 5.32 8.93 43.15
C ASP A 57 4.88 10.39 43.28
N HIS A 58 3.61 10.63 43.62
CA HIS A 58 3.08 11.97 43.90
C HIS A 58 3.69 12.64 45.13
N ILE A 59 4.31 11.85 46.03
CA ILE A 59 4.96 12.34 47.27
C ILE A 59 6.23 13.13 46.95
N GLY A 60 6.95 12.73 45.86
CA GLY A 60 8.21 13.35 45.45
C GLY A 60 8.05 14.53 44.51
N LYS A 61 9.01 15.47 44.54
CA LYS A 61 9.03 16.53 43.53
C LYS A 61 9.31 15.96 42.14
N PHE A 62 8.69 16.52 41.12
CA PHE A 62 8.86 16.09 39.72
C PHE A 62 10.32 15.89 39.31
N ARG A 63 11.19 16.89 39.60
CA ARG A 63 12.62 16.84 39.24
C ARG A 63 13.39 15.70 39.91
N ASP A 64 12.94 15.22 41.06
CA ASP A 64 13.62 14.13 41.78
C ASP A 64 13.34 12.77 41.17
N ARG A 65 12.26 12.67 40.34
CA ARG A 65 11.85 11.50 39.59
C ARG A 65 12.45 11.46 38.17
N VAL A 66 12.97 12.59 37.68
CA VAL A 66 13.61 12.63 36.37
C VAL A 66 14.80 11.69 36.35
N ALA A 67 14.80 10.76 35.41
CA ALA A 67 15.88 9.79 35.21
C ALA A 67 16.37 9.83 33.76
N PRO A 68 17.63 9.51 33.49
CA PRO A 68 18.12 9.39 32.14
C PRO A 68 17.53 8.17 31.46
N THR A 69 17.34 8.28 30.15
CA THR A 69 16.94 7.17 29.29
C THR A 69 17.68 7.22 27.96
N PHE A 70 17.84 6.09 27.33
CA PHE A 70 18.28 6.00 25.94
C PHE A 70 17.43 5.00 25.17
N ASN A 71 17.46 5.09 23.84
CA ASN A 71 16.83 4.13 22.97
C ASN A 71 17.74 3.77 21.78
N VAL A 72 17.61 2.53 21.34
CA VAL A 72 18.22 2.02 20.12
C VAL A 72 17.14 1.25 19.37
N SER A 73 16.97 1.52 18.10
CA SER A 73 15.95 0.84 17.32
C SER A 73 16.39 0.50 15.90
N VAL A 74 15.81 -0.56 15.38
CA VAL A 74 15.87 -0.95 13.99
C VAL A 74 14.44 -1.07 13.45
N GLY A 75 14.22 -0.60 12.26
CA GLY A 75 12.89 -0.66 11.66
C GLY A 75 12.91 -0.55 10.17
N LYS A 76 11.72 -0.66 9.61
CA LYS A 76 11.50 -0.62 8.17
C LYS A 76 10.18 0.08 7.85
N TRP A 77 10.20 0.97 6.87
CA TRP A 77 8.98 1.47 6.26
C TRP A 77 8.50 0.50 5.18
N VAL A 78 7.33 -0.07 5.42
CA VAL A 78 6.68 -1.02 4.48
C VAL A 78 5.96 -0.25 3.37
N THR A 79 5.29 0.84 3.75
CA THR A 79 4.67 1.80 2.84
C THR A 79 5.05 3.22 3.29
N PRO A 80 4.79 4.27 2.51
CA PRO A 80 5.01 5.64 2.98
C PRO A 80 4.28 5.99 4.28
N GLY A 81 3.10 5.36 4.51
CA GLY A 81 2.25 5.61 5.66
C GLY A 81 2.47 4.67 6.85
N PHE A 82 3.06 3.48 6.64
CA PHE A 82 3.18 2.45 7.67
C PHE A 82 4.59 1.88 7.76
N GLY A 83 5.10 1.80 8.98
CA GLY A 83 6.39 1.21 9.31
C GLY A 83 6.32 0.29 10.52
N LEU A 84 7.31 -0.56 10.65
CA LEU A 84 7.52 -1.45 11.79
C LEU A 84 8.88 -1.13 12.42
N ARG A 85 8.94 -1.14 13.75
CA ARG A 85 10.16 -0.87 14.52
C ARG A 85 10.27 -1.86 15.67
N MET A 86 11.48 -2.31 15.93
CA MET A 86 11.85 -2.93 17.19
C MET A 86 12.75 -1.97 17.94
N GLN A 87 12.43 -1.68 19.20
CA GLN A 87 13.16 -0.72 20.01
C GLN A 87 13.55 -1.34 21.35
N TYR A 88 14.80 -1.15 21.70
CA TYR A 88 15.33 -1.30 23.04
C TYR A 88 15.39 0.09 23.68
N SER A 89 14.79 0.27 24.85
CA SER A 89 14.75 1.53 25.56
C SER A 89 14.92 1.32 27.08
N GLY A 90 15.13 2.38 27.81
CA GLY A 90 15.32 2.36 29.25
C GLY A 90 16.69 2.92 29.66
N LEU A 91 17.10 2.75 30.84
CA LEU A 91 18.37 2.89 31.53
C LEU A 91 18.12 2.90 33.03
N GLN A 92 17.51 3.95 33.56
CA GLN A 92 17.27 4.12 35.00
C GLN A 92 15.84 4.61 35.23
N ALA A 93 15.16 4.01 36.23
CA ALA A 93 13.91 4.53 36.76
C ALA A 93 14.12 5.04 38.20
N LYS A 94 13.34 6.07 38.56
CA LYS A 94 13.33 6.66 39.91
C LYS A 94 11.91 6.83 40.39
N GLY A 95 11.61 6.35 41.59
CA GLY A 95 10.33 6.43 42.24
C GLY A 95 10.43 6.81 43.72
N PHE A 96 9.28 6.79 44.38
CA PHE A 96 9.14 7.00 45.82
C PHE A 96 8.20 5.95 46.40
N THR A 97 8.52 5.54 47.65
CA THR A 97 7.69 4.63 48.44
C THR A 97 7.57 5.12 49.88
N THR A 98 6.52 4.69 50.55
CA THR A 98 6.35 4.89 51.99
C THR A 98 6.79 3.67 52.82
N ASN A 99 7.20 2.60 52.14
CA ASN A 99 7.59 1.33 52.74
C ASN A 99 9.12 1.19 52.74
N GLU A 100 9.73 1.14 53.93
CA GLU A 100 11.17 0.96 54.09
C GLU A 100 11.71 -0.35 53.48
N THR A 101 10.87 -1.39 53.50
CA THR A 101 11.23 -2.72 52.99
C THR A 101 10.88 -2.94 51.51
N ALA A 102 10.37 -1.89 50.83
CA ALA A 102 10.10 -1.96 49.41
C ALA A 102 11.36 -2.19 48.58
N ASN A 103 11.21 -2.79 47.44
CA ASN A 103 12.30 -3.06 46.51
C ASN A 103 12.92 -1.74 46.01
N TYR A 104 14.19 -1.76 45.67
CA TYR A 104 14.94 -0.66 45.03
C TYR A 104 15.11 0.60 45.89
N VAL A 105 14.81 0.56 47.20
CA VAL A 105 15.03 1.67 48.12
C VAL A 105 16.50 2.03 48.16
N VAL A 106 16.80 3.32 48.07
CA VAL A 106 18.14 3.87 48.14
C VAL A 106 18.17 5.00 49.19
N GLY A 107 19.06 4.85 50.18
CA GLY A 107 19.21 5.81 51.27
C GLY A 107 18.21 5.63 52.42
N GLY A 108 18.26 6.53 53.41
CA GLY A 108 17.37 6.54 54.58
C GLY A 108 16.06 7.32 54.33
N PRO A 109 15.19 7.35 55.39
CA PRO A 109 13.92 8.08 55.30
C PRO A 109 14.12 9.57 55.12
N ARG A 110 13.26 10.17 54.34
CA ARG A 110 13.18 11.64 54.16
C ARG A 110 12.41 12.28 55.31
N ALA A 111 12.43 13.59 55.36
CA ALA A 111 11.73 14.35 56.43
C ALA A 111 10.19 14.12 56.37
N ASP A 112 9.65 13.70 55.23
CA ASP A 112 8.24 13.36 55.04
C ASP A 112 7.92 11.86 55.27
N GLY A 113 8.92 11.07 55.75
CA GLY A 113 8.76 9.63 55.99
C GLY A 113 8.83 8.77 54.75
N SER A 114 9.00 9.34 53.56
CA SER A 114 9.14 8.59 52.30
C SER A 114 10.57 8.16 52.03
N TYR A 115 10.72 7.14 51.15
CA TYR A 115 12.01 6.63 50.70
C TYR A 115 12.12 6.81 49.19
N LYS A 116 13.33 7.07 48.70
CA LYS A 116 13.64 7.11 47.28
C LYS A 116 13.87 5.71 46.78
N GLN A 117 13.34 5.41 45.57
CA GLN A 117 13.64 4.20 44.81
C GLN A 117 14.46 4.54 43.58
N ARG A 118 15.36 3.61 43.20
CA ARG A 118 16.13 3.70 41.96
C ARG A 118 16.54 2.30 41.52
N TRP A 119 16.28 2.02 40.24
CA TRP A 119 16.69 0.77 39.62
C TRP A 119 17.01 0.97 38.14
N ASP A 120 17.84 0.06 37.61
CA ASP A 120 18.21 0.02 36.20
C ASP A 120 17.36 -1.02 35.51
N TYR A 121 16.85 -0.69 34.30
CA TYR A 121 15.93 -1.54 33.55
C TYR A 121 16.07 -1.36 32.06
N MET A 122 15.54 -2.32 31.31
CA MET A 122 15.29 -2.24 29.89
C MET A 122 13.82 -2.47 29.56
N ASN A 123 13.39 -1.97 28.42
CA ASN A 123 12.13 -2.27 27.76
C ASN A 123 12.40 -2.59 26.29
N LEU A 124 12.11 -3.82 25.87
CA LEU A 124 12.19 -4.29 24.49
C LEU A 124 10.79 -4.39 23.93
N HIS A 125 10.49 -3.63 22.88
CA HIS A 125 9.16 -3.58 22.30
C HIS A 125 9.16 -3.51 20.78
N GLY A 126 8.09 -4.02 20.17
CA GLY A 126 7.79 -3.90 18.75
C GLY A 126 6.69 -2.88 18.53
N ASP A 127 6.86 -1.97 17.58
CA ASP A 127 5.95 -0.86 17.31
C ASP A 127 5.43 -0.88 15.89
N LEU A 128 4.15 -0.54 15.74
CA LEU A 128 3.53 -0.12 14.49
C LEU A 128 3.57 1.41 14.41
N MET A 129 4.27 1.93 13.42
CA MET A 129 4.42 3.37 13.18
C MET A 129 3.51 3.84 12.06
N ILE A 130 2.87 5.00 12.23
CA ILE A 130 1.94 5.60 11.28
C ILE A 130 2.43 6.98 10.89
N ASN A 131 2.82 7.20 9.64
CA ASN A 131 3.23 8.51 9.15
C ASN A 131 1.99 9.31 8.71
N LEU A 132 1.51 10.20 9.57
CA LEU A 132 0.30 11.00 9.32
C LEU A 132 0.44 11.90 8.09
N ASN A 133 1.61 12.46 7.88
CA ASN A 133 1.86 13.34 6.74
C ASN A 133 1.79 12.60 5.41
N ALA A 134 2.27 11.35 5.37
CA ALA A 134 2.17 10.53 4.17
C ALA A 134 0.74 10.01 3.98
N LEU A 135 0.04 9.67 5.07
CA LEU A 135 -1.31 9.14 5.03
C LEU A 135 -2.32 10.19 4.53
N PHE A 136 -2.25 11.43 5.02
CA PHE A 136 -3.19 12.49 4.63
C PHE A 136 -2.68 13.36 3.48
N GLY A 137 -1.39 13.63 3.43
CA GLY A 137 -0.76 14.50 2.44
C GLY A 137 -0.18 13.78 1.20
N GLY A 138 -0.22 12.44 1.19
CA GLY A 138 0.45 11.62 0.18
C GLY A 138 1.97 11.56 0.36
N TYR A 139 2.62 10.67 -0.39
CA TYR A 139 4.06 10.51 -0.35
C TYR A 139 4.79 11.71 -0.97
N ASN A 140 5.73 12.28 -0.23
CA ASN A 140 6.62 13.34 -0.72
C ASN A 140 8.06 13.05 -0.25
N PRO A 141 8.99 12.68 -1.16
CA PRO A 141 10.37 12.37 -0.82
C PRO A 141 11.17 13.57 -0.28
N ASN A 142 10.72 14.79 -0.53
CA ASN A 142 11.39 16.03 -0.10
C ASN A 142 10.78 16.65 1.16
N ARG A 143 9.87 15.95 1.82
CA ARG A 143 9.25 16.47 3.05
C ARG A 143 10.28 16.53 4.17
N VAL A 144 10.42 17.72 4.77
CA VAL A 144 11.40 17.98 5.84
C VAL A 144 10.88 17.52 7.18
N TYR A 145 9.59 17.72 7.48
CA TYR A 145 8.99 17.43 8.78
C TYR A 145 7.86 16.42 8.67
N GLU A 146 7.86 15.43 9.57
CA GLU A 146 6.83 14.40 9.63
C GLU A 146 6.47 14.05 11.07
N ILE A 147 5.18 13.82 11.32
CA ILE A 147 4.61 13.38 12.58
C ILE A 147 4.25 11.90 12.46
N ILE A 148 4.83 11.10 13.37
CA ILE A 148 4.73 9.65 13.32
C ILE A 148 4.28 9.13 14.69
N PRO A 149 2.99 9.05 14.98
CA PRO A 149 2.51 8.28 16.12
C PRO A 149 2.84 6.79 15.94
N TYR A 150 3.02 6.13 17.09
CA TYR A 150 3.19 4.69 17.13
C TYR A 150 2.49 4.07 18.33
N ILE A 151 2.19 2.80 18.21
CA ILE A 151 1.73 1.93 19.29
C ILE A 151 2.51 0.62 19.23
N GLY A 152 2.78 0.03 20.38
CA GLY A 152 3.55 -1.19 20.47
C GLY A 152 3.31 -1.97 21.74
N ALA A 153 3.81 -3.18 21.74
CA ALA A 153 3.80 -4.07 22.88
C ALA A 153 5.21 -4.64 23.11
N GLY A 154 5.54 -4.94 24.35
CA GLY A 154 6.86 -5.39 24.66
C GLY A 154 6.99 -6.01 26.05
N TRP A 155 8.22 -6.04 26.50
CA TRP A 155 8.61 -6.64 27.76
C TRP A 155 9.72 -5.80 28.41
N ALA A 156 9.51 -5.44 29.70
CA ALA A 156 10.49 -4.77 30.54
C ALA A 156 11.12 -5.74 31.53
N HIS A 157 12.40 -5.54 31.78
CA HIS A 157 13.20 -6.32 32.73
C HIS A 157 14.03 -5.38 33.59
N SER A 158 13.96 -5.55 34.92
CA SER A 158 14.83 -4.87 35.88
C SER A 158 16.15 -5.63 36.07
N TYR A 159 17.26 -4.93 35.86
CA TYR A 159 18.61 -5.46 36.17
C TYR A 159 18.98 -5.35 37.64
N SER A 160 18.26 -4.50 38.39
CA SER A 160 18.43 -4.37 39.83
C SER A 160 17.75 -5.52 40.59
N ARG A 161 18.27 -5.90 41.74
CA ARG A 161 17.66 -6.96 42.57
C ARG A 161 16.58 -6.41 43.50
N PRO A 162 15.45 -7.11 43.65
CA PRO A 162 15.06 -8.35 42.96
C PRO A 162 14.73 -8.09 41.48
N HIS A 163 15.12 -9.01 40.59
CA HIS A 163 14.81 -8.90 39.16
C HIS A 163 13.31 -9.04 38.96
N THR A 164 12.71 -8.05 38.33
CA THR A 164 11.27 -8.06 37.95
C THR A 164 11.10 -8.02 36.45
N ASN A 165 9.98 -8.59 35.99
CA ASN A 165 9.59 -8.60 34.60
C ASN A 165 8.15 -8.08 34.49
N ALA A 166 7.87 -7.32 33.46
CA ALA A 166 6.54 -6.82 33.18
C ALA A 166 6.25 -6.81 31.67
N ALA A 167 5.03 -7.14 31.31
CA ALA A 167 4.54 -6.83 29.97
C ALA A 167 4.38 -5.31 29.84
N THR A 168 4.67 -4.76 28.66
CA THR A 168 4.57 -3.34 28.40
C THR A 168 3.65 -3.05 27.22
N PHE A 169 2.89 -1.98 27.35
CA PHE A 169 2.20 -1.34 26.24
C PHE A 169 2.88 0.01 26.01
N ASN A 170 3.28 0.27 24.76
CA ASN A 170 4.05 1.45 24.40
C ASN A 170 3.26 2.28 23.39
N ALA A 171 3.26 3.59 23.58
CA ALA A 171 2.68 4.53 22.63
C ALA A 171 3.53 5.81 22.61
N GLY A 172 3.53 6.52 21.51
CA GLY A 172 4.25 7.78 21.43
C GLY A 172 4.12 8.47 20.11
N ILE A 173 4.84 9.58 19.99
CA ILE A 173 4.89 10.41 18.79
C ILE A 173 6.35 10.74 18.48
N ILE A 174 6.78 10.42 17.28
CA ILE A 174 8.07 10.80 16.75
C ILE A 174 7.86 12.03 15.85
N ASN A 175 8.49 13.13 16.21
CA ASN A 175 8.64 14.31 15.36
C ASN A 175 9.95 14.15 14.60
N ARG A 176 9.87 13.87 13.30
CA ARG A 176 11.01 13.59 12.44
C ARG A 176 11.36 14.78 11.59
N PHE A 177 12.62 15.17 11.58
CA PHE A 177 13.18 16.24 10.77
C PHE A 177 14.24 15.67 9.84
N ARG A 178 14.03 15.75 8.54
CA ARG A 178 14.98 15.27 7.55
C ARG A 178 16.15 16.24 7.43
N LEU A 179 17.36 15.75 7.71
CA LEU A 179 18.60 16.52 7.55
C LEU A 179 19.26 16.21 6.20
N SER A 180 19.18 14.94 5.75
CA SER A 180 19.73 14.49 4.47
C SER A 180 18.94 13.30 3.93
N ASN A 181 19.40 12.74 2.80
CA ASN A 181 18.80 11.50 2.27
C ASN A 181 19.06 10.29 3.18
N ALA A 182 20.11 10.31 3.99
CA ALA A 182 20.47 9.18 4.85
C ALA A 182 20.18 9.44 6.34
N VAL A 183 20.02 10.70 6.75
CA VAL A 183 20.00 11.05 8.19
C VAL A 183 18.81 11.93 8.50
N ASP A 184 18.09 11.55 9.55
CA ASP A 184 17.01 12.34 10.17
C ASP A 184 17.32 12.60 11.64
N LEU A 185 16.85 13.75 12.15
CA LEU A 185 16.78 14.08 13.55
C LEU A 185 15.37 13.73 14.08
N ASN A 186 15.27 13.12 15.24
CA ASN A 186 14.00 12.74 15.83
C ASN A 186 13.87 13.34 17.24
N LEU A 187 12.70 13.91 17.51
CA LEU A 187 12.22 14.18 18.86
C LEU A 187 11.10 13.20 19.16
N GLU A 188 11.32 12.27 20.06
CA GLU A 188 10.35 11.24 20.44
C GLU A 188 9.76 11.54 21.81
N LEU A 189 8.43 11.59 21.90
CA LEU A 189 7.67 11.61 23.14
C LEU A 189 7.02 10.25 23.30
N SER A 190 7.32 9.57 24.41
CA SER A 190 6.88 8.19 24.67
C SER A 190 6.09 8.07 25.94
N ALA A 191 5.15 7.13 25.95
CA ALA A 191 4.41 6.68 27.12
C ALA A 191 4.46 5.15 27.16
N THR A 192 4.90 4.58 28.26
CA THR A 192 4.94 3.13 28.49
C THR A 192 4.07 2.81 29.70
N GLY A 193 3.07 1.95 29.50
CA GLY A 193 2.30 1.36 30.59
C GLY A 193 2.90 -0.01 30.97
N LEU A 194 3.06 -0.26 32.26
CA LEU A 194 3.60 -1.50 32.82
C LEU A 194 2.66 -2.05 33.88
N GLU A 195 2.82 -3.34 34.22
CA GLU A 195 2.17 -3.92 35.40
C GLU A 195 2.74 -3.28 36.68
N GLY A 196 1.85 -2.90 37.63
CA GLY A 196 2.20 -2.16 38.85
C GLY A 196 3.09 -2.89 39.86
N LYS A 197 3.57 -4.08 39.57
CA LYS A 197 4.56 -4.82 40.34
C LYS A 197 6.00 -4.53 39.88
N PHE A 198 6.18 -3.71 38.84
CA PHE A 198 7.47 -3.47 38.22
C PHE A 198 8.36 -2.56 39.09
N ASP A 199 7.76 -1.63 39.82
CA ASP A 199 8.44 -0.80 40.81
C ASP A 199 8.77 -1.54 42.11
N GLY A 200 8.34 -2.82 42.22
CA GLY A 200 8.54 -3.65 43.39
C GLY A 200 7.54 -3.45 44.52
N GLU A 201 6.49 -2.67 44.30
CA GLU A 201 5.36 -2.51 45.21
C GLU A 201 4.26 -3.52 44.88
N HIS A 202 3.77 -4.20 45.91
CA HIS A 202 2.68 -5.15 45.76
C HIS A 202 1.41 -4.56 46.41
N GLY A 203 0.46 -4.21 45.58
CA GLY A 203 -0.85 -3.71 46.01
C GLY A 203 -0.96 -2.18 45.88
N GLY A 204 -2.10 -1.78 45.41
CA GLY A 204 -2.47 -0.39 45.12
C GLY A 204 -3.55 -0.36 44.07
N ARG A 205 -4.27 0.73 43.94
CA ARG A 205 -5.19 1.01 42.83
C ARG A 205 -4.81 2.37 42.21
N PRO A 206 -4.52 2.46 40.92
CA PRO A 206 -4.53 1.40 39.90
C PRO A 206 -3.28 0.50 39.97
N ASN A 207 -3.37 -0.74 39.52
CA ASN A 207 -2.30 -1.74 39.49
C ASN A 207 -1.44 -1.63 38.23
N TYR A 208 -1.20 -0.40 37.77
CA TYR A 208 -0.40 -0.08 36.57
C TYR A 208 0.54 1.08 36.86
N ASP A 209 1.77 0.94 36.42
CA ASP A 209 2.76 2.02 36.41
C ASP A 209 2.86 2.63 35.00
N GLY A 210 3.24 3.88 34.96
CA GLY A 210 3.45 4.62 33.72
C GLY A 210 4.83 5.24 33.64
N ILE A 211 5.50 5.19 32.52
CA ILE A 211 6.73 5.93 32.26
C ILE A 211 6.47 6.88 31.08
N LEU A 212 6.70 8.16 31.32
CA LEU A 212 6.68 9.17 30.25
C LEU A 212 8.13 9.58 29.94
N GLY A 213 8.47 9.58 28.67
CA GLY A 213 9.82 9.88 28.19
C GLY A 213 9.83 10.93 27.09
N ALA A 214 10.96 11.64 27.02
CA ALA A 214 11.30 12.53 25.93
C ALA A 214 12.75 12.28 25.52
N THR A 215 12.98 11.92 24.27
CA THR A 215 14.31 11.62 23.73
C THR A 215 14.57 12.39 22.44
N LEU A 216 15.81 12.84 22.29
CA LEU A 216 16.35 13.39 21.05
C LEU A 216 17.29 12.34 20.45
N GLY A 217 17.11 12.05 19.16
CA GLY A 217 17.85 10.98 18.51
C GLY A 217 18.14 11.26 17.04
N VAL A 218 18.98 10.40 16.49
CA VAL A 218 19.36 10.41 15.09
C VAL A 218 18.99 9.07 14.47
N THR A 219 18.36 9.13 13.29
CA THR A 219 18.04 7.95 12.49
C THR A 219 18.89 7.94 11.23
N TYR A 220 19.57 6.82 10.99
CA TYR A 220 20.28 6.54 9.75
C TYR A 220 19.47 5.57 8.89
N TYR A 221 19.27 5.92 7.63
CA TYR A 221 18.66 5.06 6.63
C TYR A 221 19.71 4.36 5.79
N PHE A 222 19.58 3.04 5.69
CA PHE A 222 20.40 2.28 4.76
C PHE A 222 20.12 2.69 3.30
N PRO A 223 21.05 2.48 2.36
CA PRO A 223 20.83 2.77 0.94
C PRO A 223 19.54 2.17 0.39
N THR A 224 18.92 2.87 -0.57
CA THR A 224 17.58 2.63 -1.12
C THR A 224 16.44 3.16 -0.24
N ARG A 225 16.66 4.31 0.42
CA ARG A 225 15.57 5.07 1.09
C ARG A 225 14.61 5.67 0.06
N GLY A 226 13.34 5.54 0.33
CA GLY A 226 12.24 6.16 -0.42
C GLY A 226 11.41 5.15 -1.21
N PHE A 227 10.31 5.65 -1.74
CA PHE A 227 9.39 4.87 -2.55
C PHE A 227 9.35 5.46 -3.94
N GLN A 228 9.36 4.60 -4.95
CA GLN A 228 9.24 5.03 -6.34
C GLN A 228 7.76 5.29 -6.65
N ARG A 229 7.49 6.39 -7.33
CA ARG A 229 6.18 6.61 -7.93
C ARG A 229 6.16 5.96 -9.30
N PRO A 230 5.01 5.39 -9.71
CA PRO A 230 4.88 4.97 -11.10
C PRO A 230 5.14 6.21 -11.97
N THR A 231 6.06 6.08 -12.91
CA THR A 231 6.24 7.12 -13.94
C THR A 231 4.93 7.19 -14.71
N PRO A 232 4.27 8.34 -14.85
CA PRO A 232 3.11 8.44 -15.71
C PRO A 232 3.60 8.11 -17.14
N GLN A 233 3.23 6.94 -17.63
CA GLN A 233 3.37 6.67 -19.04
C GLN A 233 2.32 7.53 -19.73
N ILE A 234 2.74 8.63 -20.31
CA ILE A 234 1.92 9.42 -21.22
C ILE A 234 1.85 8.58 -22.50
N ILE A 235 0.93 7.66 -22.55
CA ILE A 235 0.58 6.99 -23.79
C ILE A 235 -0.37 7.95 -24.49
N SER A 236 0.03 8.48 -25.63
CA SER A 236 -0.84 9.30 -26.42
C SER A 236 -2.09 8.49 -26.81
N GLU A 237 -3.23 9.11 -26.92
CA GLU A 237 -4.47 8.44 -27.34
C GLU A 237 -4.29 7.71 -28.67
N ILE A 238 -3.44 8.25 -29.52
CA ILE A 238 -3.05 7.66 -30.82
C ILE A 238 -2.28 6.36 -30.59
N GLU A 239 -1.33 6.33 -29.67
CA GLU A 239 -0.54 5.13 -29.37
C GLU A 239 -1.39 4.04 -28.68
N LEU A 240 -2.29 4.42 -27.79
CA LEU A 240 -3.26 3.50 -27.17
C LEU A 240 -4.21 2.89 -28.23
N ASN A 241 -4.69 3.68 -29.17
CA ASN A 241 -5.54 3.19 -30.28
C ASN A 241 -4.75 2.30 -31.25
N GLN A 242 -3.51 2.64 -31.58
CA GLN A 242 -2.62 1.79 -32.37
C GLN A 242 -2.36 0.42 -31.71
N MET A 243 -2.09 0.42 -30.39
CA MET A 243 -1.93 -0.85 -29.65
C MET A 243 -3.22 -1.66 -29.61
N ARG A 244 -4.38 -1.00 -29.48
CA ARG A 244 -5.69 -1.66 -29.55
C ARG A 244 -5.93 -2.29 -30.92
N ASP A 245 -5.65 -1.56 -32.00
CA ASP A 245 -5.81 -2.06 -33.36
C ASP A 245 -4.86 -3.22 -33.63
N GLN A 246 -3.63 -3.18 -33.16
CA GLN A 246 -2.68 -4.30 -33.25
C GLN A 246 -3.18 -5.54 -32.49
N MET A 247 -3.70 -5.34 -31.27
CA MET A 247 -4.26 -6.46 -30.50
C MET A 247 -5.50 -7.08 -31.17
N ASN A 248 -6.38 -6.25 -31.70
CA ASN A 248 -7.55 -6.72 -32.42
C ASN A 248 -7.15 -7.48 -33.71
N ALA A 249 -6.15 -7.00 -34.43
CA ALA A 249 -5.60 -7.66 -35.61
C ALA A 249 -4.93 -9.02 -35.25
N MET A 250 -4.15 -9.08 -34.17
CA MET A 250 -3.57 -10.34 -33.71
C MET A 250 -4.63 -11.34 -33.25
N ALA A 251 -5.68 -10.89 -32.57
CA ALA A 251 -6.78 -11.75 -32.16
C ALA A 251 -7.54 -12.30 -33.39
N ALA A 252 -7.79 -11.46 -34.37
CA ALA A 252 -8.43 -11.90 -35.64
C ALA A 252 -7.55 -12.91 -36.41
N ALA A 253 -6.24 -12.67 -36.47
CA ALA A 253 -5.30 -13.61 -37.08
C ALA A 253 -5.25 -14.96 -36.35
N ASN A 254 -5.27 -14.97 -35.01
CA ASN A 254 -5.34 -16.19 -34.23
C ASN A 254 -6.63 -16.98 -34.48
N MET A 255 -7.77 -16.30 -34.64
CA MET A 255 -9.02 -16.95 -34.99
C MET A 255 -8.97 -17.57 -36.40
N GLN A 256 -8.39 -16.85 -37.37
CA GLN A 256 -8.21 -17.41 -38.73
C GLN A 256 -7.31 -18.65 -38.72
N LEU A 257 -6.23 -18.65 -37.96
CA LEU A 257 -5.35 -19.79 -37.80
C LEU A 257 -6.05 -20.98 -37.13
N GLN A 258 -6.87 -20.73 -36.10
CA GLN A 258 -7.70 -21.77 -35.47
C GLN A 258 -8.75 -22.35 -36.44
N GLN A 259 -9.37 -21.52 -37.27
CA GLN A 259 -10.30 -21.98 -38.33
C GLN A 259 -9.58 -22.82 -39.37
N GLN A 260 -8.39 -22.38 -39.83
CA GLN A 260 -7.58 -23.15 -40.76
C GLN A 260 -7.17 -24.51 -40.18
N LEU A 261 -6.81 -24.55 -38.89
CA LEU A 261 -6.47 -25.78 -38.19
C LEU A 261 -7.67 -26.73 -38.05
N ALA A 262 -8.84 -26.20 -37.73
CA ALA A 262 -10.09 -26.95 -37.64
C ALA A 262 -10.50 -27.51 -39.02
N ASN A 263 -10.35 -26.72 -40.07
CA ASN A 263 -10.65 -27.15 -41.44
C ASN A 263 -9.63 -28.18 -41.97
N ALA A 264 -8.36 -28.09 -41.55
CA ALA A 264 -7.33 -29.07 -41.91
C ALA A 264 -7.50 -30.43 -41.20
N GLN A 265 -8.25 -30.49 -40.11
CA GLN A 265 -8.53 -31.70 -39.34
C GLN A 265 -9.85 -32.41 -39.77
N GLN A 266 -10.63 -31.83 -40.68
CA GLN A 266 -11.82 -32.49 -41.22
C GLN A 266 -11.48 -33.36 -42.43
N PRO A 267 -11.97 -34.64 -42.51
CA PRO A 267 -11.84 -35.44 -43.71
C PRO A 267 -12.59 -34.74 -44.84
N VAL A 268 -11.94 -34.63 -45.99
CA VAL A 268 -12.56 -34.06 -47.22
C VAL A 268 -13.64 -35.01 -47.74
N GLU A 269 -14.88 -34.67 -47.50
CA GLU A 269 -16.02 -35.21 -48.28
C GLU A 269 -16.45 -34.12 -49.27
N VAL A 270 -16.35 -34.46 -50.54
CA VAL A 270 -16.75 -33.58 -51.65
C VAL A 270 -18.18 -33.92 -52.01
N GLU A 271 -19.12 -33.00 -51.81
CA GLU A 271 -20.34 -32.93 -52.61
C GLU A 271 -21.05 -31.56 -52.49
N ASP A 272 -21.33 -31.04 -53.66
CA ASP A 272 -22.34 -30.10 -54.14
C ASP A 272 -22.51 -28.70 -53.53
N THR A 273 -22.40 -27.77 -54.46
CA THR A 273 -22.65 -26.33 -54.38
C THR A 273 -24.10 -25.99 -54.03
N GLU A 274 -24.30 -25.40 -52.82
CA GLU A 274 -25.42 -24.49 -52.56
C GLU A 274 -24.89 -23.14 -52.05
N GLU A 275 -25.51 -22.09 -52.52
CA GLU A 275 -25.20 -20.69 -52.27
C GLU A 275 -25.29 -20.38 -50.75
N VAL A 276 -24.17 -20.40 -50.06
CA VAL A 276 -24.13 -20.12 -48.63
C VAL A 276 -24.21 -18.60 -48.41
N VAL A 277 -25.37 -18.15 -48.00
CA VAL A 277 -25.51 -16.86 -47.34
C VAL A 277 -24.64 -16.90 -46.05
N ILE A 278 -23.47 -16.29 -46.08
CA ILE A 278 -22.55 -16.22 -44.95
C ILE A 278 -23.18 -15.31 -43.88
N THR A 279 -23.95 -15.90 -42.99
CA THR A 279 -24.31 -15.32 -41.70
C THR A 279 -23.31 -15.80 -40.67
N ASP A 280 -22.02 -15.39 -40.78
CA ASP A 280 -21.04 -15.70 -39.76
C ASP A 280 -21.14 -14.67 -38.64
N PRO A 281 -21.60 -15.05 -37.42
CA PRO A 281 -21.71 -14.15 -36.28
C PRO A 281 -20.35 -13.86 -35.64
N ASN A 282 -19.25 -14.09 -36.38
CA ASN A 282 -17.92 -13.99 -35.89
C ASN A 282 -17.54 -12.51 -35.64
N ILE A 283 -17.92 -11.98 -34.47
CA ILE A 283 -17.49 -10.66 -34.03
C ILE A 283 -16.02 -10.77 -33.63
N ALA A 284 -15.17 -10.01 -34.33
CA ALA A 284 -13.77 -9.91 -33.97
C ALA A 284 -13.62 -9.61 -32.46
N PRO A 285 -12.69 -10.30 -31.74
CA PRO A 285 -12.47 -10.10 -30.32
C PRO A 285 -12.30 -8.63 -29.97
N ARG A 286 -12.97 -8.17 -28.90
CA ARG A 286 -12.89 -6.79 -28.44
C ARG A 286 -12.21 -6.72 -27.10
N THR A 287 -11.30 -5.76 -26.97
CA THR A 287 -10.50 -5.51 -25.78
C THR A 287 -11.03 -4.33 -24.99
N VAL A 288 -11.06 -4.48 -23.66
CA VAL A 288 -11.45 -3.44 -22.70
C VAL A 288 -10.35 -3.32 -21.64
N PHE A 289 -9.72 -2.18 -21.56
CA PHE A 289 -8.56 -1.97 -20.69
C PHE A 289 -8.94 -1.42 -19.32
N PHE A 290 -8.11 -1.80 -18.31
CA PHE A 290 -8.29 -1.36 -16.92
C PHE A 290 -7.03 -0.75 -16.35
N LYS A 291 -7.21 0.21 -15.45
CA LYS A 291 -6.10 0.75 -14.65
C LYS A 291 -5.56 -0.32 -13.69
N ILE A 292 -4.31 -0.15 -13.28
CA ILE A 292 -3.67 -1.03 -12.29
C ILE A 292 -4.49 -1.11 -11.01
N GLY A 293 -4.69 -2.32 -10.50
CA GLY A 293 -5.44 -2.57 -9.26
C GLY A 293 -6.94 -2.20 -9.30
N SER A 294 -7.47 -1.79 -10.46
CA SER A 294 -8.86 -1.30 -10.61
C SER A 294 -9.70 -2.25 -11.45
N ASP A 295 -10.97 -2.34 -11.09
CA ASP A 295 -12.07 -2.94 -11.83
C ASP A 295 -13.05 -1.90 -12.41
N ARG A 296 -12.72 -0.59 -12.30
CA ARG A 296 -13.55 0.51 -12.83
C ARG A 296 -13.23 0.79 -14.29
N LEU A 297 -14.27 0.94 -15.10
CA LEU A 297 -14.17 1.34 -16.50
C LEU A 297 -13.94 2.86 -16.63
N SER A 298 -13.18 3.25 -17.65
CA SER A 298 -13.12 4.64 -18.06
C SER A 298 -14.31 5.00 -18.95
N PRO A 299 -14.67 6.29 -19.07
CA PRO A 299 -15.72 6.72 -20.01
C PRO A 299 -15.44 6.29 -21.45
N GLN A 300 -14.18 6.25 -21.87
CA GLN A 300 -13.77 5.79 -23.20
C GLN A 300 -14.05 4.31 -23.38
N GLU A 301 -13.75 3.48 -22.38
CA GLU A 301 -14.02 2.04 -22.44
C GLU A 301 -15.52 1.74 -22.39
N GLU A 302 -16.31 2.55 -21.67
CA GLU A 302 -17.77 2.45 -21.73
C GLU A 302 -18.33 2.77 -23.12
N MET A 303 -17.77 3.77 -23.80
CA MET A 303 -18.13 4.09 -25.18
C MET A 303 -17.79 2.93 -26.14
N ASN A 304 -16.58 2.35 -26.00
CA ASN A 304 -16.18 1.19 -26.78
C ASN A 304 -17.14 0.00 -26.61
N LEU A 305 -17.58 -0.23 -25.36
CA LEU A 305 -18.57 -1.26 -25.04
C LEU A 305 -19.95 -0.97 -25.66
N SER A 306 -20.31 0.29 -25.87
CA SER A 306 -21.58 0.63 -26.56
C SER A 306 -21.60 0.16 -28.01
N TYR A 307 -20.49 0.34 -28.73
CA TYR A 307 -20.33 -0.16 -30.09
C TYR A 307 -20.36 -1.69 -30.14
N LEU A 308 -19.69 -2.35 -29.21
CA LEU A 308 -19.73 -3.80 -29.06
C LEU A 308 -21.16 -4.29 -28.78
N ALA A 309 -21.87 -3.65 -27.87
CA ALA A 309 -23.25 -4.01 -27.54
C ALA A 309 -24.20 -3.88 -28.73
N ASN A 310 -24.05 -2.83 -29.56
CA ASN A 310 -24.82 -2.69 -30.78
C ASN A 310 -24.54 -3.84 -31.76
N ARG A 311 -23.28 -4.22 -31.87
CA ARG A 311 -22.88 -5.34 -32.74
C ARG A 311 -23.40 -6.69 -32.22
N ILE A 312 -23.37 -6.92 -30.90
CA ILE A 312 -23.96 -8.13 -30.30
C ILE A 312 -25.47 -8.25 -30.59
N LYS A 313 -26.20 -7.13 -30.61
CA LYS A 313 -27.63 -7.09 -30.88
C LYS A 313 -28.00 -7.48 -32.32
N GLU A 314 -27.06 -7.34 -33.24
CA GLU A 314 -27.27 -7.76 -34.64
C GLU A 314 -27.28 -9.29 -34.77
N PHE A 315 -26.76 -10.02 -33.78
CA PHE A 315 -26.68 -11.48 -33.76
C PHE A 315 -27.33 -12.07 -32.50
N PRO A 316 -28.67 -11.96 -32.36
CA PRO A 316 -29.38 -12.50 -31.20
C PRO A 316 -29.32 -14.03 -31.23
N GLY A 317 -28.78 -14.64 -30.22
CA GLY A 317 -28.60 -16.10 -30.11
C GLY A 317 -27.15 -16.56 -30.10
N THR A 318 -26.22 -15.67 -30.38
CA THR A 318 -24.78 -15.96 -30.21
C THR A 318 -24.37 -15.83 -28.74
N THR A 319 -23.61 -16.78 -28.24
CA THR A 319 -23.00 -16.73 -26.90
C THR A 319 -21.64 -16.08 -26.99
N TYR A 320 -21.35 -15.23 -26.03
CA TYR A 320 -20.06 -14.51 -25.90
C TYR A 320 -19.37 -14.86 -24.60
N THR A 321 -18.07 -15.12 -24.68
CA THR A 321 -17.23 -15.32 -23.50
C THR A 321 -16.48 -14.04 -23.18
N ILE A 322 -16.58 -13.61 -21.92
CA ILE A 322 -15.94 -12.42 -21.36
C ILE A 322 -14.79 -12.88 -20.46
N ASN A 323 -13.57 -12.87 -21.01
CA ASN A 323 -12.36 -13.32 -20.33
C ASN A 323 -11.64 -12.13 -19.69
N GLY A 324 -11.58 -12.09 -18.36
CA GLY A 324 -10.85 -11.04 -17.63
C GLY A 324 -9.39 -11.46 -17.32
N TYR A 325 -8.47 -10.49 -17.43
CA TYR A 325 -7.06 -10.69 -17.16
C TYR A 325 -6.49 -9.59 -16.24
N ALA A 326 -5.46 -9.94 -15.49
CA ALA A 326 -4.65 -9.01 -14.71
C ALA A 326 -3.17 -9.18 -15.10
N ASP A 327 -2.34 -8.17 -14.87
CA ASP A 327 -0.91 -8.34 -15.11
C ASP A 327 -0.26 -9.17 -13.99
N SER A 328 0.63 -10.10 -14.34
CA SER A 328 1.35 -10.95 -13.39
C SER A 328 2.51 -10.24 -12.70
N ALA A 329 2.95 -9.08 -13.23
CA ALA A 329 4.05 -8.31 -12.67
C ALA A 329 3.66 -7.59 -11.37
N THR A 330 2.35 -7.45 -11.09
CA THR A 330 1.83 -6.79 -9.88
C THR A 330 0.78 -7.65 -9.18
N GLY A 331 0.75 -7.55 -7.84
CA GLY A 331 -0.20 -8.33 -7.03
C GLY A 331 0.22 -9.78 -6.80
N THR A 332 -0.62 -10.50 -6.05
CA THR A 332 -0.45 -11.95 -5.82
C THR A 332 -1.32 -12.75 -6.79
N PRO A 333 -1.00 -14.02 -7.09
CA PRO A 333 -1.83 -14.86 -7.95
C PRO A 333 -3.30 -14.89 -7.51
N ALA A 334 -3.56 -15.06 -6.21
CA ALA A 334 -4.92 -15.10 -5.67
C ALA A 334 -5.66 -13.75 -5.78
N PHE A 335 -4.94 -12.63 -5.68
CA PHE A 335 -5.50 -11.31 -5.90
C PHE A 335 -5.82 -11.09 -7.38
N ASN A 336 -4.89 -11.45 -8.28
CA ASN A 336 -5.05 -11.29 -9.72
C ASN A 336 -6.19 -12.16 -10.27
N GLU A 337 -6.38 -13.35 -9.73
CA GLU A 337 -7.53 -14.21 -10.05
C GLU A 337 -8.86 -13.51 -9.72
N LYS A 338 -8.99 -13.00 -8.50
CA LYS A 338 -10.19 -12.27 -8.07
C LYS A 338 -10.41 -10.97 -8.87
N LEU A 339 -9.33 -10.25 -9.18
CA LEU A 339 -9.40 -8.99 -9.93
C LEU A 339 -9.81 -9.23 -11.37
N SER A 340 -9.27 -10.26 -12.01
CA SER A 340 -9.62 -10.65 -13.38
C SER A 340 -11.10 -11.01 -13.49
N LEU A 341 -11.61 -11.81 -12.54
CA LEU A 341 -13.03 -12.16 -12.48
C LEU A 341 -13.93 -10.93 -12.29
N LYS A 342 -13.56 -10.02 -11.38
CA LYS A 342 -14.31 -8.79 -11.14
C LYS A 342 -14.38 -7.91 -12.39
N ARG A 343 -13.28 -7.77 -13.12
CA ARG A 343 -13.24 -7.01 -14.38
C ARG A 343 -14.20 -7.57 -15.40
N ALA A 344 -14.16 -8.90 -15.60
CA ALA A 344 -15.09 -9.57 -16.51
C ALA A 344 -16.54 -9.39 -16.07
N GLN A 345 -16.82 -9.47 -14.77
CA GLN A 345 -18.16 -9.25 -14.22
C GLN A 345 -18.66 -7.82 -14.44
N VAL A 346 -17.81 -6.80 -14.27
CA VAL A 346 -18.16 -5.40 -14.52
C VAL A 346 -18.53 -5.18 -15.98
N VAL A 347 -17.80 -5.79 -16.92
CA VAL A 347 -18.14 -5.73 -18.35
C VAL A 347 -19.48 -6.41 -18.64
N LYS A 348 -19.70 -7.62 -18.10
CA LYS A 348 -21.00 -8.32 -18.22
C LYS A 348 -22.13 -7.47 -17.66
N ASP A 349 -21.98 -6.95 -16.46
CA ASP A 349 -22.99 -6.14 -15.78
C ASP A 349 -23.37 -4.90 -16.59
N LEU A 350 -22.39 -4.24 -17.21
CA LEU A 350 -22.63 -3.08 -18.06
C LEU A 350 -23.38 -3.47 -19.34
N LEU A 351 -22.97 -4.56 -20.01
CA LEU A 351 -23.64 -5.07 -21.20
C LEU A 351 -25.10 -5.45 -20.93
N VAL A 352 -25.38 -6.07 -19.79
CA VAL A 352 -26.74 -6.46 -19.39
C VAL A 352 -27.56 -5.23 -18.94
N LYS A 353 -27.07 -4.49 -17.94
CA LYS A 353 -27.86 -3.45 -17.25
C LYS A 353 -28.02 -2.18 -18.08
N LYS A 354 -26.97 -1.75 -18.78
CA LYS A 354 -26.98 -0.49 -19.54
C LYS A 354 -27.37 -0.69 -21.00
N TYR A 355 -26.92 -1.79 -21.61
CA TYR A 355 -27.15 -2.02 -23.05
C TYR A 355 -28.19 -3.07 -23.35
N GLY A 356 -28.74 -3.78 -22.36
CA GLY A 356 -29.85 -4.70 -22.50
C GLY A 356 -29.52 -6.01 -23.25
N ILE A 357 -28.26 -6.47 -23.18
CA ILE A 357 -27.86 -7.76 -23.70
C ILE A 357 -28.38 -8.87 -22.79
N PRO A 358 -29.02 -9.95 -23.29
CA PRO A 358 -29.46 -11.05 -22.44
C PRO A 358 -28.30 -11.68 -21.65
N ALA A 359 -28.50 -11.88 -20.35
CA ALA A 359 -27.45 -12.41 -19.45
C ALA A 359 -27.01 -13.82 -19.83
N ASP A 360 -27.91 -14.61 -20.43
CA ASP A 360 -27.68 -16.00 -20.87
C ASP A 360 -26.73 -16.08 -22.08
N ASN A 361 -26.63 -15.00 -22.84
CA ASN A 361 -25.71 -14.91 -23.99
C ASN A 361 -24.28 -14.54 -23.55
N LEU A 362 -24.03 -14.29 -22.25
CA LEU A 362 -22.76 -13.79 -21.74
C LEU A 362 -22.18 -14.71 -20.66
N LYS A 363 -21.10 -15.40 -20.97
CA LYS A 363 -20.32 -16.20 -20.02
C LYS A 363 -19.13 -15.41 -19.51
N VAL A 364 -18.79 -15.55 -18.24
CA VAL A 364 -17.65 -14.87 -17.60
C VAL A 364 -16.60 -15.89 -17.21
N ALA A 365 -15.34 -15.59 -17.52
CA ALA A 365 -14.22 -16.39 -17.13
C ALA A 365 -13.08 -15.52 -16.54
N ALA A 366 -12.35 -16.06 -15.59
CA ALA A 366 -11.15 -15.47 -15.03
C ALA A 366 -9.91 -16.07 -15.69
N GLY A 367 -9.07 -15.22 -16.27
CA GLY A 367 -7.77 -15.62 -16.82
C GLY A 367 -6.60 -15.38 -15.86
N GLY A 368 -6.89 -14.85 -14.67
CA GLY A 368 -5.89 -14.61 -13.63
C GLY A 368 -4.82 -13.58 -14.00
N GLY A 369 -3.65 -13.70 -13.38
CA GLY A 369 -2.48 -12.90 -13.70
C GLY A 369 -1.71 -13.49 -14.87
N VAL A 370 -1.53 -12.71 -15.94
CA VAL A 370 -0.84 -13.15 -17.16
C VAL A 370 0.30 -12.21 -17.55
N ASP A 371 1.25 -12.73 -18.32
CA ASP A 371 2.26 -11.98 -19.08
C ASP A 371 2.20 -12.42 -20.55
N LYS A 372 1.00 -12.31 -21.14
CA LYS A 372 0.70 -12.86 -22.47
C LYS A 372 0.87 -11.82 -23.57
N PHE A 373 0.69 -10.53 -23.25
CA PHE A 373 0.61 -9.46 -24.24
C PHE A 373 1.84 -8.53 -24.22
N GLY A 374 2.95 -8.97 -23.63
CA GLY A 374 4.26 -8.31 -23.65
C GLY A 374 4.40 -7.17 -22.65
N GLN A 375 3.49 -6.19 -22.64
CA GLN A 375 3.56 -5.07 -21.69
C GLN A 375 2.53 -5.24 -20.56
N PRO A 376 2.88 -4.90 -19.29
CA PRO A 376 1.97 -5.04 -18.15
C PRO A 376 0.62 -4.33 -18.34
N ILE A 377 0.61 -3.18 -19.04
CA ILE A 377 -0.63 -2.44 -19.33
C ILE A 377 -1.59 -3.23 -20.23
N LEU A 378 -1.08 -4.00 -21.17
CA LEU A 378 -1.87 -4.81 -22.11
C LEU A 378 -2.44 -6.07 -21.44
N ASN A 379 -1.81 -6.52 -20.36
CA ASN A 379 -2.27 -7.65 -19.56
C ASN A 379 -3.43 -7.28 -18.60
N ARG A 380 -3.76 -5.99 -18.45
CA ARG A 380 -4.90 -5.49 -17.67
C ARG A 380 -6.14 -5.31 -18.55
N VAL A 381 -6.66 -6.40 -19.07
CA VAL A 381 -7.65 -6.39 -20.16
C VAL A 381 -8.78 -7.38 -19.90
N VAL A 382 -9.94 -7.08 -20.48
CA VAL A 382 -11.03 -8.03 -20.69
C VAL A 382 -11.18 -8.24 -22.19
N LEU A 383 -11.22 -9.50 -22.61
CA LEU A 383 -11.52 -9.90 -23.98
C LEU A 383 -12.95 -10.39 -24.05
N VAL A 384 -13.70 -9.91 -25.04
CA VAL A 384 -15.05 -10.39 -25.35
C VAL A 384 -15.00 -11.06 -26.71
N GLU A 385 -15.30 -12.34 -26.73
CA GLU A 385 -15.19 -13.22 -27.90
C GLU A 385 -16.51 -13.96 -28.13
N SER A 386 -16.92 -14.15 -29.38
CA SER A 386 -18.07 -15.01 -29.71
C SER A 386 -17.69 -16.49 -29.55
N GLU A 387 -18.56 -17.27 -28.91
CA GLU A 387 -18.44 -18.74 -28.95
C GLU A 387 -18.99 -19.23 -30.31
N LYS A 388 -18.30 -20.20 -30.89
CA LYS A 388 -18.74 -20.86 -32.09
C LYS A 388 -19.93 -21.75 -31.82
#